data_42d5800263b1f8dbee8036b49efbc476
#
_entry.id   42d5800263b1f8dbee8036b49efbc476
#
_cell.length_a   1.000
_cell.length_b   1.000
_cell.length_c   1.000
_cell.angle_alpha   90.00
_cell.angle_beta   90.00
_cell.angle_gamma   90.00
#
_symmetry.space_group_name_H-M   'P 1'
#
loop_
_entity.id
_entity.type
_entity.pdbx_description
1 polymer ?
#
loop_
_entity_poly.entity_id
_entity_poly.type
_entity_poly.pdbx_seq_one_letter_code
_entity_poly.pdbx_strand_id
1 'polypeptide(L)'
;MSHPIVVNFICDGHRPDFVSEAMTPHMARLRQAGTWFSDHRGIFPSATRASSASIATGCWPISHGLRGNAVALPIENGHEVHDAGRPEFYETYRNHFGRLLTRPSLSLRAAPLHGAVLCSNVSPGAAFFHDAEGHGELYHRELSYSRGRVPLMPAIVAPPGAAGDAVLTDKLISILMERPPSVATLWLSEPDKTMHAYPLGSPEHLMALREVDTHVGAVAEAVERLRDRGHDVLLLVGSDHGHESVTETVPVERRLHEAGFKAGLESPEIVVAPQGSSAFIHFGGDALSRRNEVADWLGQQSWAGRIIKGEDLAKLGQIPAADVLAVDMAKSQGSNCNGIPGLTAMAVRFAENEDAIRRDCGMHGGLGPHETQPTLIAVGNGFSAGSVVTTTSRIIDLAPTALHHLGLPLDGLDGVPLGGRASG
;
A
#
# COMPACT_ATOMS: atom_id res chain seq x y z
N MET A 1 31.09 12.26 -6.69
CA MET A 1 31.46 11.78 -5.34
C MET A 1 30.50 10.72 -4.93
N SER A 2 30.96 9.65 -4.27
CA SER A 2 30.07 8.59 -3.74
C SER A 2 29.25 9.12 -2.57
N HIS A 3 28.03 8.64 -2.40
CA HIS A 3 27.11 8.97 -1.30
C HIS A 3 26.20 7.77 -1.00
N PRO A 4 25.60 7.69 0.18
CA PRO A 4 24.65 6.65 0.49
C PRO A 4 23.36 6.81 -0.35
N ILE A 5 22.81 5.69 -0.81
CA ILE A 5 21.61 5.61 -1.66
C ILE A 5 20.68 4.55 -1.10
N VAL A 6 19.39 4.83 -1.08
CA VAL A 6 18.35 3.85 -0.83
C VAL A 6 17.53 3.64 -2.10
N VAL A 7 17.41 2.39 -2.51
CA VAL A 7 16.53 1.98 -3.62
C VAL A 7 15.40 1.14 -3.03
N ASN A 8 14.17 1.68 -3.06
CA ASN A 8 12.95 0.97 -2.68
C ASN A 8 12.30 0.41 -3.94
N PHE A 9 12.17 -0.90 -4.03
CA PHE A 9 11.44 -1.58 -5.09
C PHE A 9 10.17 -2.19 -4.50
N ILE A 10 9.00 -1.67 -4.88
CA ILE A 10 7.71 -2.10 -4.37
C ILE A 10 6.93 -2.80 -5.47
N CYS A 11 6.67 -4.10 -5.29
CA CYS A 11 5.80 -4.92 -6.12
C CYS A 11 4.41 -4.89 -5.49
N ASP A 12 3.48 -4.09 -6.02
CA ASP A 12 2.15 -3.94 -5.43
C ASP A 12 1.48 -5.29 -5.20
N GLY A 13 1.02 -5.55 -3.98
CA GLY A 13 0.27 -6.74 -3.62
C GLY A 13 1.06 -8.07 -3.54
N HIS A 14 2.38 -8.07 -3.68
CA HIS A 14 3.17 -9.32 -3.76
C HIS A 14 3.22 -10.08 -2.43
N ARG A 15 2.80 -11.36 -2.44
CA ARG A 15 2.81 -12.27 -1.29
C ARG A 15 4.14 -13.01 -1.14
N PRO A 16 4.63 -13.22 0.10
CA PRO A 16 5.91 -13.87 0.35
C PRO A 16 5.95 -15.36 -0.07
N ASP A 17 4.81 -16.04 -0.11
CA ASP A 17 4.72 -17.46 -0.52
C ASP A 17 4.94 -17.68 -2.03
N PHE A 18 4.97 -16.63 -2.84
CA PHE A 18 5.37 -16.71 -4.25
C PHE A 18 6.86 -16.48 -4.49
N VAL A 19 7.66 -16.19 -3.46
CA VAL A 19 9.13 -16.08 -3.61
C VAL A 19 9.77 -17.46 -3.67
N SER A 20 10.20 -17.86 -4.86
CA SER A 20 10.84 -19.16 -5.10
C SER A 20 11.78 -19.12 -6.31
N GLU A 21 12.73 -20.06 -6.39
CA GLU A 21 13.63 -20.19 -7.54
C GLU A 21 12.88 -20.49 -8.85
N ALA A 22 11.75 -21.18 -8.76
CA ALA A 22 10.95 -21.55 -9.93
C ALA A 22 10.09 -20.37 -10.45
N MET A 23 9.62 -19.49 -9.57
CA MET A 23 8.67 -18.44 -9.89
C MET A 23 9.32 -17.07 -10.01
N THR A 24 10.15 -16.70 -9.03
CA THR A 24 10.78 -15.38 -8.88
C THR A 24 12.29 -15.56 -8.58
N PRO A 25 13.08 -16.07 -9.55
CA PRO A 25 14.49 -16.42 -9.34
C PRO A 25 15.37 -15.24 -8.92
N HIS A 26 15.05 -14.00 -9.34
CA HIS A 26 15.82 -12.81 -8.93
C HIS A 26 15.55 -12.48 -7.46
N MET A 27 14.28 -12.49 -7.01
CA MET A 27 13.93 -12.31 -5.58
C MET A 27 14.54 -13.45 -4.74
N ALA A 28 14.49 -14.68 -5.21
CA ALA A 28 15.09 -15.82 -4.50
C ALA A 28 16.62 -15.64 -4.32
N ARG A 29 17.32 -15.13 -5.33
CA ARG A 29 18.75 -14.78 -5.23
C ARG A 29 19.01 -13.63 -4.25
N LEU A 30 18.18 -12.58 -4.29
CA LEU A 30 18.30 -11.46 -3.35
C LEU A 30 18.04 -11.91 -1.91
N ARG A 31 17.09 -12.82 -1.69
CA ARG A 31 16.86 -13.46 -0.39
C ARG A 31 18.10 -14.18 0.13
N GLN A 32 18.88 -14.81 -0.75
CA GLN A 32 20.15 -15.46 -0.38
C GLN A 32 21.29 -14.44 -0.19
N ALA A 33 21.29 -13.35 -0.95
CA ALA A 33 22.31 -12.32 -0.89
C ALA A 33 22.11 -11.30 0.25
N GLY A 34 20.93 -11.27 0.87
CA GLY A 34 20.57 -10.32 1.92
C GLY A 34 19.78 -10.93 3.06
N THR A 35 18.96 -10.13 3.70
CA THR A 35 18.11 -10.51 4.82
C THR A 35 16.65 -10.62 4.37
N TRP A 36 16.03 -11.75 4.68
CA TRP A 36 14.61 -12.02 4.49
C TRP A 36 13.82 -11.75 5.77
N PHE A 37 12.73 -10.99 5.68
CA PHE A 37 11.83 -10.73 6.79
C PHE A 37 10.60 -11.63 6.67
N SER A 38 10.58 -12.74 7.39
CA SER A 38 9.54 -13.77 7.26
C SER A 38 8.21 -13.39 7.95
N ASP A 39 8.22 -12.43 8.85
CA ASP A 39 7.01 -11.84 9.48
C ASP A 39 6.98 -10.33 9.26
N HIS A 40 6.93 -9.92 7.97
CA HIS A 40 6.72 -8.52 7.58
C HIS A 40 5.22 -8.23 7.48
N ARG A 41 4.76 -7.13 8.07
CA ARG A 41 3.33 -6.82 8.21
C ARG A 41 2.96 -5.47 7.58
N GLY A 42 1.81 -5.48 6.90
CA GLY A 42 1.13 -4.27 6.45
C GLY A 42 0.45 -3.51 7.58
N ILE A 43 -0.34 -2.52 7.19
CA ILE A 43 -1.20 -1.73 8.08
C ILE A 43 -2.67 -2.19 7.97
N PHE A 44 -3.56 -1.61 8.79
CA PHE A 44 -5.00 -1.71 8.59
C PHE A 44 -5.57 -0.33 8.18
N PRO A 45 -6.39 -0.27 7.12
CA PRO A 45 -6.63 -1.34 6.14
C PRO A 45 -5.37 -1.64 5.34
N SER A 46 -5.22 -2.90 4.88
CA SER A 46 -4.13 -3.31 3.99
C SER A 46 -4.39 -2.79 2.57
N ALA A 47 -4.36 -1.47 2.40
CA ALA A 47 -4.84 -0.75 1.23
C ALA A 47 -3.77 0.18 0.67
N THR A 48 -3.53 0.13 -0.64
CA THR A 48 -2.39 0.75 -1.34
C THR A 48 -2.16 2.22 -0.99
N ARG A 49 -3.23 3.07 -0.95
CA ARG A 49 -3.06 4.52 -0.71
C ARG A 49 -2.62 4.83 0.71
N ALA A 50 -3.23 4.14 1.70
CA ALA A 50 -2.82 4.28 3.10
C ALA A 50 -1.43 3.67 3.34
N SER A 51 -1.12 2.52 2.71
CA SER A 51 0.21 1.90 2.75
C SER A 51 1.27 2.81 2.15
N SER A 52 0.96 3.51 1.05
CA SER A 52 1.86 4.48 0.42
C SER A 52 2.23 5.61 1.37
N ALA A 53 1.24 6.21 2.04
CA ALA A 53 1.48 7.24 3.05
C ALA A 53 2.30 6.68 4.23
N SER A 54 2.02 5.46 4.67
CA SER A 54 2.74 4.80 5.77
C SER A 54 4.20 4.49 5.41
N ILE A 55 4.47 3.95 4.21
CA ILE A 55 5.83 3.69 3.72
C ILE A 55 6.62 5.00 3.59
N ALA A 56 5.98 6.04 3.05
CA ALA A 56 6.64 7.32 2.82
C ALA A 56 6.94 8.10 4.10
N THR A 57 6.11 7.98 5.13
CA THR A 57 6.25 8.74 6.38
C THR A 57 6.88 7.96 7.52
N GLY A 58 6.92 6.62 7.44
CA GLY A 58 7.32 5.76 8.56
C GLY A 58 6.32 5.79 9.72
N CYS A 59 5.04 6.05 9.42
CA CYS A 59 4.02 6.28 10.42
C CYS A 59 2.75 5.48 10.15
N TRP A 60 1.96 5.25 11.21
CA TRP A 60 0.63 4.67 11.12
C TRP A 60 -0.39 5.67 10.56
N PRO A 61 -1.54 5.20 10.03
CA PRO A 61 -2.67 6.06 9.66
C PRO A 61 -3.10 7.05 10.73
N ILE A 62 -3.11 6.65 12.00
CA ILE A 62 -3.40 7.54 13.14
C ILE A 62 -2.45 8.74 13.22
N SER A 63 -1.21 8.58 12.78
CA SER A 63 -0.18 9.63 12.82
C SER A 63 -0.12 10.44 11.54
N HIS A 64 -0.25 9.81 10.34
CA HIS A 64 -0.15 10.56 9.07
C HIS A 64 -1.48 11.08 8.54
N GLY A 65 -2.63 10.58 9.01
CA GLY A 65 -3.95 11.15 8.77
C GLY A 65 -4.76 10.49 7.64
N LEU A 66 -4.18 9.73 6.71
CA LEU A 66 -4.92 9.08 5.63
C LEU A 66 -5.51 7.74 6.08
N ARG A 67 -6.86 7.64 6.11
CA ARG A 67 -7.57 6.47 6.65
C ARG A 67 -7.53 5.25 5.74
N GLY A 68 -7.60 5.40 4.42
CA GLY A 68 -7.70 4.25 3.50
C GLY A 68 -7.87 4.65 2.03
N ASN A 69 -8.32 3.71 1.22
CA ASN A 69 -8.57 3.89 -0.21
C ASN A 69 -9.87 4.67 -0.48
N ALA A 70 -10.92 4.41 0.30
CA ALA A 70 -12.14 5.20 0.33
C ALA A 70 -12.20 5.96 1.66
N VAL A 71 -12.48 7.26 1.59
CA VAL A 71 -12.48 8.16 2.75
C VAL A 71 -13.82 8.86 2.83
N ALA A 72 -14.50 8.73 3.96
CA ALA A 72 -15.69 9.51 4.23
C ALA A 72 -15.30 10.84 4.88
N LEU A 73 -15.75 11.94 4.29
CA LEU A 73 -15.58 13.29 4.80
C LEU A 73 -16.91 13.77 5.38
N PRO A 74 -16.91 14.46 6.54
CA PRO A 74 -18.12 15.01 7.12
C PRO A 74 -18.70 16.11 6.24
N ILE A 75 -20.04 16.11 6.13
CA ILE A 75 -20.87 17.15 5.54
C ILE A 75 -21.95 17.56 6.54
N GLU A 76 -22.77 18.57 6.22
CA GLU A 76 -23.74 19.17 7.16
C GLU A 76 -24.63 18.12 7.87
N ASN A 77 -25.13 17.10 7.17
CA ASN A 77 -26.04 16.11 7.72
C ASN A 77 -25.53 14.66 7.62
N GLY A 78 -24.23 14.44 7.69
CA GLY A 78 -23.65 13.09 7.58
C GLY A 78 -22.26 13.08 6.98
N HIS A 79 -22.05 12.16 6.04
CA HIS A 79 -20.75 11.97 5.39
C HIS A 79 -20.89 11.77 3.88
N GLU A 80 -19.86 12.17 3.15
CA GLU A 80 -19.68 11.88 1.72
C GLU A 80 -18.44 11.02 1.52
N VAL A 81 -18.56 9.95 0.73
CA VAL A 81 -17.46 9.00 0.48
C VAL A 81 -16.74 9.38 -0.80
N HIS A 82 -15.41 9.54 -0.70
CA HIS A 82 -14.51 9.89 -1.78
C HIS A 82 -13.51 8.76 -2.05
N ASP A 83 -13.14 8.58 -3.31
CA ASP A 83 -12.01 7.72 -3.70
C ASP A 83 -10.70 8.49 -3.58
N ALA A 84 -9.84 8.10 -2.63
CA ALA A 84 -8.53 8.70 -2.43
C ALA A 84 -7.56 8.50 -3.62
N GLY A 85 -7.94 7.69 -4.61
CA GLY A 85 -7.23 7.51 -5.87
C GLY A 85 -7.48 8.63 -6.89
N ARG A 86 -8.48 9.49 -6.69
CA ARG A 86 -8.88 10.53 -7.63
C ARG A 86 -8.16 11.84 -7.39
N PRO A 87 -7.70 12.54 -8.45
CA PRO A 87 -7.02 13.83 -8.29
C PRO A 87 -7.86 14.89 -7.55
N GLU A 88 -9.18 14.90 -7.77
CA GLU A 88 -10.11 15.86 -7.14
C GLU A 88 -10.15 15.71 -5.61
N PHE A 89 -9.86 14.50 -5.12
CA PHE A 89 -9.83 14.22 -3.70
C PHE A 89 -8.76 15.04 -2.96
N TYR A 90 -7.61 15.31 -3.58
CA TYR A 90 -6.51 16.01 -2.88
C TYR A 90 -6.88 17.42 -2.50
N GLU A 91 -7.55 18.16 -3.40
CA GLU A 91 -8.02 19.51 -3.12
C GLU A 91 -9.12 19.48 -2.06
N THR A 92 -10.11 18.59 -2.20
CA THR A 92 -11.19 18.40 -1.23
C THR A 92 -10.62 18.06 0.15
N TYR A 93 -9.70 17.11 0.23
CA TYR A 93 -9.08 16.71 1.49
C TYR A 93 -8.24 17.80 2.12
N ARG A 94 -7.44 18.53 1.31
CA ARG A 94 -6.64 19.68 1.78
C ARG A 94 -7.53 20.83 2.28
N ASN A 95 -8.62 21.12 1.59
CA ASN A 95 -9.58 22.14 2.03
C ASN A 95 -10.24 21.77 3.35
N HIS A 96 -10.46 20.47 3.60
CA HIS A 96 -11.08 19.99 4.83
C HIS A 96 -10.11 19.95 6.02
N PHE A 97 -8.87 19.46 5.81
CA PHE A 97 -7.89 19.24 6.89
C PHE A 97 -6.69 20.20 6.88
N GLY A 98 -6.61 21.12 5.94
CA GLY A 98 -5.51 22.09 5.80
C GLY A 98 -4.22 21.50 5.22
N ARG A 99 -4.11 20.19 5.12
CA ARG A 99 -2.94 19.45 4.60
C ARG A 99 -3.32 18.06 4.11
N LEU A 100 -2.46 17.44 3.30
CA LEU A 100 -2.68 16.06 2.83
C LEU A 100 -2.17 15.01 3.84
N LEU A 101 -0.99 15.21 4.40
CA LEU A 101 -0.45 14.36 5.46
C LEU A 101 0.03 15.21 6.64
N THR A 102 -0.08 14.65 7.84
CA THR A 102 0.35 15.32 9.10
C THR A 102 1.81 15.01 9.47
N ARG A 103 2.46 14.11 8.71
CA ARG A 103 3.85 13.70 8.92
C ARG A 103 4.69 13.96 7.67
N PRO A 104 5.96 14.36 7.84
CA PRO A 104 6.87 14.58 6.72
C PRO A 104 7.17 13.28 5.97
N SER A 105 7.16 13.32 4.65
CA SER A 105 7.54 12.19 3.80
C SER A 105 9.06 11.99 3.78
N LEU A 106 9.49 10.79 3.38
CA LEU A 106 10.89 10.47 3.12
C LEU A 106 11.50 11.42 2.07
N SER A 107 10.71 11.83 1.06
CA SER A 107 11.13 12.82 0.06
C SER A 107 11.48 14.17 0.66
N LEU A 108 10.68 14.67 1.63
CA LEU A 108 11.00 15.90 2.35
C LEU A 108 12.28 15.74 3.17
N ARG A 109 12.41 14.64 3.90
CA ARG A 109 13.57 14.38 4.77
C ARG A 109 14.88 14.21 3.99
N ALA A 110 14.82 13.60 2.79
CA ALA A 110 15.97 13.43 1.91
C ALA A 110 16.29 14.68 1.07
N ALA A 111 15.43 15.69 1.06
CA ALA A 111 15.60 16.90 0.24
C ALA A 111 16.91 17.66 0.45
N PRO A 112 17.53 17.73 1.66
CA PRO A 112 18.84 18.36 1.87
C PRO A 112 20.01 17.60 1.27
N LEU A 113 19.85 16.32 0.91
CA LEU A 113 20.85 15.48 0.27
C LEU A 113 20.72 15.58 -1.26
N HIS A 114 20.86 14.45 -1.97
CA HIS A 114 20.63 14.38 -3.42
C HIS A 114 19.15 14.21 -3.80
N GLY A 115 18.24 14.40 -2.84
CA GLY A 115 16.78 14.36 -3.04
C GLY A 115 16.19 12.97 -3.17
N ALA A 116 14.95 12.94 -3.63
CA ALA A 116 14.19 11.71 -3.84
C ALA A 116 13.55 11.69 -5.23
N VAL A 117 13.41 10.49 -5.79
CA VAL A 117 12.69 10.22 -7.04
C VAL A 117 11.72 9.07 -6.81
N LEU A 118 10.48 9.25 -7.28
CA LEU A 118 9.45 8.22 -7.33
C LEU A 118 9.09 7.93 -8.80
N CYS A 119 9.29 6.71 -9.24
CA CYS A 119 8.72 6.15 -10.46
C CYS A 119 7.57 5.20 -10.05
N SER A 120 6.32 5.50 -10.42
CA SER A 120 5.17 4.76 -9.90
C SER A 120 4.09 4.55 -10.96
N ASN A 121 3.58 3.31 -11.07
CA ASN A 121 2.48 2.95 -11.97
C ASN A 121 1.19 2.59 -11.22
N VAL A 122 1.15 2.72 -9.92
CA VAL A 122 -0.05 2.48 -9.11
C VAL A 122 -1.11 3.57 -9.30
N SER A 123 -2.18 3.57 -8.54
CA SER A 123 -3.20 4.62 -8.65
C SER A 123 -2.60 6.03 -8.44
N PRO A 124 -3.14 7.08 -9.08
CA PRO A 124 -2.67 8.45 -8.85
C PRO A 124 -2.59 8.81 -7.37
N GLY A 125 -3.59 8.38 -6.57
CA GLY A 125 -3.60 8.61 -5.13
C GLY A 125 -2.41 8.02 -4.40
N ALA A 126 -2.05 6.77 -4.68
CA ALA A 126 -0.91 6.14 -4.04
C ALA A 126 0.39 6.88 -4.40
N ALA A 127 0.59 7.22 -5.67
CA ALA A 127 1.76 7.97 -6.12
C ALA A 127 1.83 9.37 -5.47
N PHE A 128 0.70 10.07 -5.35
CA PHE A 128 0.67 11.40 -4.73
C PHE A 128 0.87 11.38 -3.21
N PHE A 129 0.24 10.44 -2.49
CA PHE A 129 0.41 10.34 -1.03
C PHE A 129 1.81 9.84 -0.62
N HIS A 130 2.57 9.23 -1.53
CA HIS A 130 3.98 8.91 -1.27
C HIS A 130 4.86 10.17 -1.10
N ASP A 131 4.53 11.24 -1.80
CA ASP A 131 5.18 12.54 -1.68
C ASP A 131 4.14 13.66 -1.82
N ALA A 132 3.26 13.77 -0.83
CA ALA A 132 2.05 14.59 -0.88
C ALA A 132 2.29 16.06 -1.22
N GLU A 133 3.41 16.64 -0.76
CA GLU A 133 3.74 18.05 -0.99
C GLU A 133 4.77 18.26 -2.12
N GLY A 134 5.20 17.20 -2.81
CA GLY A 134 6.05 17.29 -4.00
C GLY A 134 7.49 17.70 -3.70
N HIS A 135 8.10 17.14 -2.68
CA HIS A 135 9.49 17.44 -2.31
C HIS A 135 10.52 16.71 -3.17
N GLY A 136 10.12 15.63 -3.85
CA GLY A 136 10.91 14.86 -4.81
C GLY A 136 10.45 15.05 -6.24
N GLU A 137 11.08 14.31 -7.16
CA GLU A 137 10.59 14.14 -8.53
C GLU A 137 9.59 12.98 -8.58
N LEU A 138 8.56 13.12 -9.40
CA LEU A 138 7.57 12.09 -9.65
C LEU A 138 7.46 11.79 -11.14
N TYR A 139 7.58 10.51 -11.50
CA TYR A 139 7.25 9.96 -12.81
C TYR A 139 6.10 8.98 -12.65
N HIS A 140 4.91 9.36 -13.14
CA HIS A 140 3.70 8.58 -12.99
C HIS A 140 2.86 8.65 -14.26
N ARG A 141 2.77 7.54 -14.99
CA ARG A 141 1.95 7.42 -16.21
C ARG A 141 2.20 8.56 -17.20
N GLU A 142 1.24 9.45 -17.40
CA GLU A 142 1.34 10.63 -18.30
C GLU A 142 1.79 11.89 -17.56
N LEU A 143 2.06 11.79 -16.25
CA LEU A 143 2.43 12.90 -15.39
C LEU A 143 3.88 12.77 -14.95
N SER A 144 4.65 13.81 -15.17
CA SER A 144 6.02 13.92 -14.66
C SER A 144 6.22 15.29 -14.03
N TYR A 145 6.76 15.29 -12.83
CA TYR A 145 6.96 16.50 -12.05
C TYR A 145 8.37 16.55 -11.47
N SER A 146 9.00 17.73 -11.53
CA SER A 146 10.14 18.07 -10.69
C SER A 146 9.66 18.47 -9.28
N ARG A 147 10.62 18.81 -8.42
CA ARG A 147 10.33 19.33 -7.06
C ARG A 147 9.36 20.52 -7.12
N GLY A 148 8.44 20.58 -6.17
CA GLY A 148 7.40 21.61 -6.12
C GLY A 148 6.25 21.34 -7.10
N ARG A 149 6.12 20.13 -7.62
CA ARG A 149 5.08 19.73 -8.59
C ARG A 149 5.13 20.55 -9.89
N VAL A 150 6.32 21.00 -10.30
CA VAL A 150 6.47 21.67 -11.59
C VAL A 150 6.48 20.62 -12.71
N PRO A 151 5.56 20.70 -13.70
CA PRO A 151 5.49 19.72 -14.78
C PRO A 151 6.81 19.62 -15.55
N LEU A 152 7.24 18.39 -15.85
CA LEU A 152 8.37 18.10 -16.72
C LEU A 152 7.86 17.79 -18.13
N MET A 153 8.49 18.40 -19.14
CA MET A 153 8.13 18.18 -20.54
C MET A 153 9.37 17.76 -21.35
N PRO A 154 9.27 16.72 -22.17
CA PRO A 154 8.10 15.88 -22.37
C PRO A 154 7.82 15.00 -21.15
N ALA A 155 6.54 14.76 -20.85
CA ALA A 155 6.16 13.80 -19.83
C ALA A 155 6.50 12.37 -20.28
N ILE A 156 6.72 11.48 -19.30
CA ILE A 156 6.80 10.05 -19.59
C ILE A 156 5.41 9.53 -19.96
N VAL A 157 5.33 8.59 -20.88
CA VAL A 157 4.09 7.90 -21.21
C VAL A 157 4.21 6.44 -20.78
N ALA A 158 3.58 6.09 -19.66
CA ALA A 158 3.58 4.74 -19.10
C ALA A 158 2.13 4.28 -18.92
N PRO A 159 1.63 3.33 -19.72
CA PRO A 159 0.27 2.82 -19.56
C PRO A 159 0.13 2.05 -18.23
N PRO A 160 -1.09 1.92 -17.68
CA PRO A 160 -1.31 1.07 -16.51
C PRO A 160 -1.00 -0.40 -16.78
N GLY A 161 -0.32 -1.09 -15.86
CA GLY A 161 0.05 -2.51 -15.93
C GLY A 161 1.45 -2.74 -16.46
N ALA A 162 1.77 -3.98 -16.82
CA ALA A 162 3.12 -4.47 -17.11
C ALA A 162 3.91 -3.62 -18.11
N ALA A 163 3.27 -3.15 -19.19
CA ALA A 163 3.95 -2.30 -20.19
C ALA A 163 4.43 -0.95 -19.59
N GLY A 164 3.66 -0.34 -18.72
CA GLY A 164 4.06 0.89 -18.04
C GLY A 164 5.05 0.63 -16.91
N ASP A 165 4.96 -0.52 -16.26
CA ASP A 165 5.95 -0.96 -15.26
C ASP A 165 7.34 -1.08 -15.89
N ALA A 166 7.43 -1.63 -17.11
CA ALA A 166 8.67 -1.69 -17.88
C ALA A 166 9.23 -0.28 -18.19
N VAL A 167 8.40 0.63 -18.69
CA VAL A 167 8.80 2.02 -18.99
C VAL A 167 9.34 2.73 -17.74
N LEU A 168 8.69 2.55 -16.60
CA LEU A 168 9.11 3.21 -15.36
C LEU A 168 10.34 2.54 -14.73
N THR A 169 10.53 1.24 -14.93
CA THR A 169 11.76 0.53 -14.55
C THR A 169 12.95 1.09 -15.31
N ASP A 170 12.86 1.20 -16.64
CA ASP A 170 13.90 1.76 -17.49
C ASP A 170 14.20 3.22 -17.12
N LYS A 171 13.14 4.00 -16.81
CA LYS A 171 13.28 5.38 -16.36
C LYS A 171 14.05 5.48 -15.06
N LEU A 172 13.73 4.64 -14.05
CA LEU A 172 14.46 4.64 -12.79
C LEU A 172 15.92 4.24 -13.00
N ILE A 173 16.19 3.19 -13.79
CA ILE A 173 17.57 2.75 -14.09
C ILE A 173 18.38 3.87 -14.75
N SER A 174 17.80 4.59 -15.74
CA SER A 174 18.45 5.75 -16.35
C SER A 174 18.82 6.81 -15.31
N ILE A 175 17.88 7.16 -14.42
CA ILE A 175 18.12 8.14 -13.35
C ILE A 175 19.24 7.67 -12.40
N LEU A 176 19.21 6.40 -11.98
CA LEU A 176 20.25 5.81 -11.12
C LEU A 176 21.65 5.87 -11.77
N MET A 177 21.72 5.66 -13.07
CA MET A 177 23.01 5.67 -13.78
C MET A 177 23.54 7.07 -14.07
N GLU A 178 22.68 8.05 -14.32
CA GLU A 178 23.05 9.42 -14.72
C GLU A 178 23.24 10.37 -13.53
N ARG A 179 22.31 10.33 -12.58
CA ARG A 179 22.25 11.27 -11.45
C ARG A 179 21.57 10.62 -10.22
N PRO A 180 22.22 9.65 -9.59
CA PRO A 180 21.59 8.86 -8.52
C PRO A 180 21.11 9.75 -7.37
N PRO A 181 19.79 9.69 -7.00
CA PRO A 181 19.27 10.41 -5.85
C PRO A 181 19.64 9.69 -4.56
N SER A 182 19.47 10.33 -3.40
CA SER A 182 19.61 9.64 -2.11
C SER A 182 18.51 8.63 -1.85
N VAL A 183 17.30 8.87 -2.38
CA VAL A 183 16.17 7.92 -2.32
C VAL A 183 15.58 7.74 -3.72
N ALA A 184 15.57 6.50 -4.20
CA ALA A 184 14.93 6.11 -5.44
C ALA A 184 13.85 5.08 -5.12
N THR A 185 12.59 5.37 -5.47
CA THR A 185 11.49 4.43 -5.31
C THR A 185 10.93 4.05 -6.67
N LEU A 186 10.86 2.74 -6.94
CA LEU A 186 10.07 2.17 -8.03
C LEU A 186 8.89 1.43 -7.43
N TRP A 187 7.68 1.80 -7.86
CA TRP A 187 6.47 1.12 -7.44
C TRP A 187 5.70 0.63 -8.66
N LEU A 188 5.76 -0.68 -8.89
CA LEU A 188 5.07 -1.33 -9.99
C LEU A 188 3.60 -1.52 -9.65
N SER A 189 2.74 -1.51 -10.68
CA SER A 189 1.31 -1.82 -10.54
C SER A 189 1.04 -3.33 -10.52
N GLU A 190 1.99 -4.13 -10.98
CA GLU A 190 1.90 -5.58 -10.97
C GLU A 190 2.63 -6.16 -9.73
N PRO A 191 2.20 -7.30 -9.23
CA PRO A 191 1.15 -8.20 -9.71
C PRO A 191 -0.29 -7.82 -9.29
N ASP A 192 -0.51 -6.80 -8.45
CA ASP A 192 -1.82 -6.41 -7.89
C ASP A 192 -2.91 -6.25 -8.95
N LYS A 193 -2.62 -5.49 -10.01
CA LYS A 193 -3.59 -5.26 -11.09
C LYS A 193 -4.04 -6.56 -11.74
N THR A 194 -3.12 -7.49 -12.00
CA THR A 194 -3.46 -8.80 -12.57
C THR A 194 -4.20 -9.67 -11.55
N MET A 195 -3.82 -9.62 -10.26
CA MET A 195 -4.50 -10.37 -9.21
C MET A 195 -5.95 -9.92 -9.00
N HIS A 196 -6.27 -8.66 -9.20
CA HIS A 196 -7.65 -8.16 -9.18
C HIS A 196 -8.48 -8.61 -10.39
N ALA A 197 -7.85 -8.96 -11.51
CA ALA A 197 -8.53 -9.31 -12.75
C ALA A 197 -8.65 -10.83 -12.96
N TYR A 198 -7.72 -11.62 -12.42
CA TYR A 198 -7.63 -13.06 -12.63
C TYR A 198 -7.48 -13.81 -11.30
N PRO A 199 -7.93 -15.08 -11.23
CA PRO A 199 -7.79 -15.89 -10.03
C PRO A 199 -6.33 -16.00 -9.57
N LEU A 200 -6.09 -15.91 -8.25
CA LEU A 200 -4.75 -16.13 -7.70
C LEU A 200 -4.26 -17.54 -8.09
N GLY A 201 -3.02 -17.64 -8.56
CA GLY A 201 -2.42 -18.88 -9.06
C GLY A 201 -2.78 -19.23 -10.50
N SER A 202 -3.58 -18.41 -11.21
CA SER A 202 -3.84 -18.58 -12.63
C SER A 202 -2.57 -18.36 -13.49
N PRO A 203 -2.54 -18.85 -14.75
CA PRO A 203 -1.43 -18.60 -15.65
C PRO A 203 -1.08 -17.12 -15.81
N GLU A 204 -2.10 -16.25 -15.86
CA GLU A 204 -1.94 -14.80 -15.99
C GLU A 204 -1.25 -14.21 -14.75
N HIS A 205 -1.69 -14.60 -13.55
CA HIS A 205 -1.05 -14.17 -12.30
C HIS A 205 0.41 -14.67 -12.21
N LEU A 206 0.66 -15.95 -12.54
CA LEU A 206 2.01 -16.50 -12.52
C LEU A 206 2.93 -15.85 -13.56
N MET A 207 2.40 -15.40 -14.69
CA MET A 207 3.12 -14.63 -15.70
C MET A 207 3.49 -13.24 -15.16
N ALA A 208 2.54 -12.53 -14.56
CA ALA A 208 2.78 -11.22 -13.95
C ALA A 208 3.88 -11.27 -12.86
N LEU A 209 3.90 -12.33 -12.03
CA LEU A 209 4.97 -12.53 -11.04
C LEU A 209 6.35 -12.67 -11.68
N ARG A 210 6.47 -13.40 -12.80
CA ARG A 210 7.74 -13.57 -13.53
C ARG A 210 8.20 -12.26 -14.18
N GLU A 211 7.27 -11.48 -14.72
CA GLU A 211 7.57 -10.17 -15.32
C GLU A 211 8.07 -9.20 -14.25
N VAL A 212 7.39 -9.11 -13.11
CA VAL A 212 7.84 -8.30 -11.96
C VAL A 212 9.24 -8.74 -11.48
N ASP A 213 9.50 -10.03 -11.40
CA ASP A 213 10.81 -10.55 -11.01
C ASP A 213 11.93 -10.15 -12.00
N THR A 214 11.60 -10.05 -13.30
CA THR A 214 12.54 -9.54 -14.31
C THR A 214 12.93 -8.09 -14.03
N HIS A 215 11.98 -7.24 -13.63
CA HIS A 215 12.25 -5.86 -13.23
C HIS A 215 13.09 -5.79 -11.95
N VAL A 216 12.83 -6.66 -10.97
CA VAL A 216 13.68 -6.80 -9.77
C VAL A 216 15.12 -7.11 -10.17
N GLY A 217 15.34 -8.04 -11.10
CA GLY A 217 16.65 -8.38 -11.63
C GLY A 217 17.36 -7.20 -12.26
N ALA A 218 16.66 -6.46 -13.11
CA ALA A 218 17.24 -5.29 -13.82
C ALA A 218 17.66 -4.17 -12.85
N VAL A 219 16.84 -3.89 -11.83
CA VAL A 219 17.17 -2.89 -10.80
C VAL A 219 18.29 -3.38 -9.90
N ALA A 220 18.32 -4.67 -9.54
CA ALA A 220 19.43 -5.24 -8.76
C ALA A 220 20.77 -5.12 -9.49
N GLU A 221 20.81 -5.35 -10.80
CA GLU A 221 22.02 -5.12 -11.63
C GLU A 221 22.44 -3.64 -11.66
N ALA A 222 21.49 -2.71 -11.72
CA ALA A 222 21.78 -1.28 -11.64
C ALA A 222 22.38 -0.90 -10.27
N VAL A 223 21.86 -1.51 -9.18
CA VAL A 223 22.40 -1.35 -7.83
C VAL A 223 23.86 -1.84 -7.74
N GLU A 224 24.18 -3.01 -8.30
CA GLU A 224 25.56 -3.49 -8.32
C GLU A 224 26.50 -2.52 -9.07
N ARG A 225 26.06 -1.97 -10.21
CA ARG A 225 26.85 -0.95 -10.94
C ARG A 225 27.07 0.32 -10.12
N LEU A 226 26.13 0.71 -9.25
CA LEU A 226 26.33 1.84 -8.33
C LEU A 226 27.34 1.50 -7.24
N ARG A 227 27.30 0.27 -6.70
CA ARG A 227 28.28 -0.24 -5.74
C ARG A 227 29.69 -0.27 -6.33
N ASP A 228 29.84 -0.72 -7.60
CA ASP A 228 31.10 -0.70 -8.33
C ASP A 228 31.65 0.74 -8.52
N ARG A 229 30.76 1.74 -8.56
CA ARG A 229 31.15 3.17 -8.59
C ARG A 229 31.44 3.74 -7.19
N GLY A 230 31.39 2.91 -6.15
CA GLY A 230 31.74 3.27 -4.78
C GLY A 230 30.58 3.85 -3.96
N HIS A 231 29.32 3.75 -4.43
CA HIS A 231 28.17 4.15 -3.64
C HIS A 231 27.81 3.08 -2.59
N ASP A 232 27.42 3.52 -1.40
CA ASP A 232 26.82 2.65 -0.39
C ASP A 232 25.31 2.54 -0.65
N VAL A 233 24.87 1.41 -1.23
CA VAL A 233 23.50 1.25 -1.70
C VAL A 233 22.76 0.21 -0.86
N LEU A 234 21.68 0.66 -0.20
CA LEU A 234 20.66 -0.21 0.39
C LEU A 234 19.54 -0.46 -0.62
N LEU A 235 19.34 -1.73 -0.99
CA LEU A 235 18.21 -2.18 -1.81
C LEU A 235 17.16 -2.84 -0.90
N LEU A 236 15.95 -2.29 -0.92
CA LEU A 236 14.76 -2.87 -0.27
C LEU A 236 13.81 -3.34 -1.38
N VAL A 237 13.53 -4.64 -1.44
CA VAL A 237 12.56 -5.23 -2.37
C VAL A 237 11.40 -5.78 -1.55
N GLY A 238 10.22 -5.23 -1.76
CA GLY A 238 9.07 -5.59 -0.95
C GLY A 238 7.73 -5.30 -1.62
N SER A 239 6.69 -5.33 -0.80
CA SER A 239 5.32 -5.01 -1.16
C SER A 239 4.68 -4.16 -0.07
N ASP A 240 3.55 -3.58 -0.35
CA ASP A 240 2.75 -2.77 0.56
C ASP A 240 1.67 -3.58 1.28
N HIS A 241 1.16 -4.63 0.65
CA HIS A 241 0.21 -5.62 1.17
C HIS A 241 0.36 -6.93 0.39
N GLY A 242 -0.41 -7.94 0.77
CA GLY A 242 -0.64 -9.15 -0.03
C GLY A 242 -2.10 -9.25 -0.45
N HIS A 243 -2.60 -10.46 -0.71
CA HIS A 243 -3.95 -10.73 -1.20
C HIS A 243 -4.57 -11.98 -0.59
N GLU A 244 -5.91 -12.00 -0.50
CA GLU A 244 -6.72 -13.20 -0.32
C GLU A 244 -7.70 -13.35 -1.48
N SER A 245 -8.18 -14.58 -1.76
CA SER A 245 -9.09 -14.84 -2.87
C SER A 245 -10.53 -14.51 -2.50
N VAL A 246 -11.23 -13.80 -3.38
CA VAL A 246 -12.64 -13.40 -3.17
C VAL A 246 -13.57 -14.61 -3.29
N THR A 247 -14.43 -14.79 -2.29
CA THR A 247 -15.53 -15.79 -2.29
C THR A 247 -16.85 -15.19 -2.75
N GLU A 248 -17.12 -13.97 -2.29
CA GLU A 248 -18.35 -13.23 -2.60
C GLU A 248 -18.13 -11.72 -2.52
N THR A 249 -18.95 -10.95 -3.23
CA THR A 249 -19.03 -9.50 -3.15
C THR A 249 -20.27 -9.08 -2.37
N VAL A 250 -20.12 -8.27 -1.34
CA VAL A 250 -21.19 -7.85 -0.43
C VAL A 250 -21.46 -6.37 -0.57
N PRO A 251 -22.66 -5.95 -1.02
CA PRO A 251 -23.08 -4.55 -1.08
C PRO A 251 -23.48 -4.04 0.31
N VAL A 252 -22.51 -3.76 1.16
CA VAL A 252 -22.71 -3.47 2.58
C VAL A 252 -23.68 -2.32 2.81
N GLU A 253 -23.59 -1.24 2.03
CA GLU A 253 -24.48 -0.08 2.17
C GLU A 253 -25.94 -0.43 1.79
N ARG A 254 -26.13 -1.24 0.75
CA ARG A 254 -27.45 -1.77 0.38
C ARG A 254 -28.00 -2.68 1.48
N ARG A 255 -27.18 -3.57 2.05
CA ARG A 255 -27.60 -4.44 3.15
C ARG A 255 -28.07 -3.66 4.38
N LEU A 256 -27.40 -2.55 4.71
CA LEU A 256 -27.82 -1.65 5.78
C LEU A 256 -29.17 -0.98 5.48
N HIS A 257 -29.40 -0.57 4.23
CA HIS A 257 -30.69 -0.01 3.82
C HIS A 257 -31.82 -1.06 3.88
N GLU A 258 -31.60 -2.25 3.34
CA GLU A 258 -32.57 -3.37 3.36
C GLU A 258 -32.92 -3.80 4.81
N ALA A 259 -31.97 -3.68 5.73
CA ALA A 259 -32.17 -3.94 7.15
C ALA A 259 -32.88 -2.78 7.90
N GLY A 260 -33.22 -1.68 7.22
CA GLY A 260 -33.93 -0.54 7.80
C GLY A 260 -33.05 0.39 8.65
N PHE A 261 -31.73 0.34 8.49
CA PHE A 261 -30.80 1.24 9.19
C PHE A 261 -30.66 2.59 8.51
N LYS A 262 -30.91 2.68 7.21
CA LYS A 262 -30.85 3.91 6.41
C LYS A 262 -32.23 4.29 5.89
N ALA A 263 -32.53 5.60 5.85
CA ALA A 263 -33.78 6.12 5.30
C ALA A 263 -33.87 5.92 3.78
N GLY A 264 -32.74 6.09 3.08
CA GLY A 264 -32.60 5.87 1.65
C GLY A 264 -31.23 5.31 1.34
N LEU A 265 -31.08 4.67 0.17
CA LEU A 265 -29.82 4.03 -0.22
C LEU A 265 -28.65 5.02 -0.24
N GLU A 266 -28.88 6.24 -0.74
CA GLU A 266 -27.87 7.31 -0.85
C GLU A 266 -27.91 8.33 0.30
N SER A 267 -28.75 8.12 1.31
CA SER A 267 -28.83 9.06 2.43
C SER A 267 -27.51 9.13 3.22
N PRO A 268 -27.06 10.34 3.62
CA PRO A 268 -25.69 10.56 4.10
C PRO A 268 -25.47 10.24 5.58
N GLU A 269 -26.55 9.93 6.34
CA GLU A 269 -26.48 9.70 7.78
C GLU A 269 -25.74 8.42 8.17
N ILE A 270 -25.74 7.40 7.29
CA ILE A 270 -24.90 6.20 7.43
C ILE A 270 -24.29 5.92 6.05
N VAL A 271 -22.98 5.97 5.95
CA VAL A 271 -22.27 5.68 4.69
C VAL A 271 -21.21 4.63 4.89
N VAL A 272 -20.93 3.87 3.84
CA VAL A 272 -19.90 2.84 3.81
C VAL A 272 -18.74 3.28 2.93
N ALA A 273 -17.55 3.33 3.50
CA ALA A 273 -16.28 3.55 2.79
C ALA A 273 -15.56 2.20 2.64
N PRO A 274 -15.75 1.48 1.51
CA PRO A 274 -15.16 0.15 1.31
C PRO A 274 -13.66 0.24 1.11
N GLN A 275 -12.95 -0.76 1.66
CA GLN A 275 -11.50 -0.87 1.53
C GLN A 275 -11.08 -2.15 0.78
N GLY A 276 -12.02 -2.86 0.18
CA GLY A 276 -11.86 -4.17 -0.41
C GLY A 276 -12.34 -5.27 0.55
N SER A 277 -11.46 -5.99 1.21
CA SER A 277 -11.80 -7.02 2.19
C SER A 277 -12.13 -6.49 3.61
N SER A 278 -12.36 -5.18 3.73
CA SER A 278 -12.96 -4.51 4.88
C SER A 278 -13.73 -3.26 4.46
N ALA A 279 -14.45 -2.64 5.39
CA ALA A 279 -15.10 -1.36 5.19
C ALA A 279 -15.17 -0.54 6.48
N PHE A 280 -15.16 0.79 6.35
CA PHE A 280 -15.55 1.69 7.43
C PHE A 280 -17.00 2.13 7.23
N ILE A 281 -17.79 2.11 8.30
CA ILE A 281 -19.17 2.57 8.33
C ILE A 281 -19.20 3.81 9.22
N HIS A 282 -19.61 4.92 8.65
CA HIS A 282 -19.65 6.22 9.31
C HIS A 282 -21.08 6.60 9.65
N PHE A 283 -21.29 7.18 10.83
CA PHE A 283 -22.59 7.56 11.37
C PHE A 283 -22.62 9.07 11.61
N GLY A 284 -23.56 9.77 10.94
CA GLY A 284 -23.76 11.20 11.10
C GLY A 284 -25.06 11.52 11.86
N GLY A 285 -25.11 12.67 12.51
CA GLY A 285 -26.30 13.16 13.18
C GLY A 285 -26.94 12.17 14.15
N ASP A 286 -28.25 12.04 14.06
CA ASP A 286 -29.05 11.15 14.94
C ASP A 286 -28.76 9.65 14.72
N ALA A 287 -28.21 9.29 13.54
CA ALA A 287 -27.85 7.91 13.23
C ALA A 287 -26.72 7.36 14.13
N LEU A 288 -25.94 8.23 14.77
CA LEU A 288 -24.91 7.82 15.73
C LEU A 288 -25.49 6.97 16.89
N SER A 289 -26.71 7.27 17.31
CA SER A 289 -27.41 6.49 18.36
C SER A 289 -27.64 5.03 17.99
N ARG A 290 -27.70 4.72 16.69
CA ARG A 290 -27.93 3.37 16.15
C ARG A 290 -26.65 2.56 15.96
N ARG A 291 -25.47 3.13 16.18
CA ARG A 291 -24.16 2.48 15.93
C ARG A 291 -24.05 1.09 16.59
N ASN A 292 -24.47 0.96 17.85
CA ASN A 292 -24.40 -0.32 18.56
C ASN A 292 -25.40 -1.33 17.99
N GLU A 293 -26.60 -0.91 17.62
CA GLU A 293 -27.60 -1.75 16.95
C GLU A 293 -27.05 -2.29 15.61
N VAL A 294 -26.42 -1.43 14.82
CA VAL A 294 -25.76 -1.83 13.57
C VAL A 294 -24.61 -2.80 13.84
N ALA A 295 -23.78 -2.57 14.88
CA ALA A 295 -22.69 -3.47 15.24
C ALA A 295 -23.22 -4.87 15.62
N ASP A 296 -24.29 -4.94 16.40
CA ASP A 296 -24.92 -6.20 16.82
C ASP A 296 -25.53 -6.94 15.62
N TRP A 297 -26.17 -6.20 14.69
CA TRP A 297 -26.70 -6.76 13.46
C TRP A 297 -25.59 -7.29 12.54
N LEU A 298 -24.49 -6.53 12.35
CA LEU A 298 -23.33 -6.96 11.57
C LEU A 298 -22.74 -8.26 12.14
N GLY A 299 -22.66 -8.39 13.46
CA GLY A 299 -22.16 -9.60 14.12
C GLY A 299 -23.00 -10.87 13.88
N GLN A 300 -24.21 -10.73 13.31
CA GLN A 300 -25.08 -11.85 12.93
C GLN A 300 -24.96 -12.21 11.44
N GLN A 301 -24.23 -11.44 10.65
CA GLN A 301 -24.11 -11.66 9.21
C GLN A 301 -22.97 -12.64 8.89
N SER A 302 -23.23 -13.65 8.06
CA SER A 302 -22.25 -14.65 7.67
C SER A 302 -21.08 -14.08 6.86
N TRP A 303 -21.29 -12.97 6.16
CA TRP A 303 -20.29 -12.26 5.36
C TRP A 303 -19.45 -11.27 6.17
N ALA A 304 -19.84 -10.94 7.40
CA ALA A 304 -19.09 -10.09 8.29
C ALA A 304 -18.21 -10.95 9.21
N GLY A 305 -16.95 -10.57 9.32
CA GLY A 305 -16.01 -11.17 10.25
C GLY A 305 -15.90 -10.35 11.53
N ARG A 306 -14.73 -9.75 11.76
CA ARG A 306 -14.50 -8.97 12.98
C ARG A 306 -15.14 -7.57 12.88
N ILE A 307 -15.98 -7.23 13.85
CA ILE A 307 -16.52 -5.87 14.02
C ILE A 307 -15.64 -5.11 15.02
N ILE A 308 -15.14 -3.95 14.59
CA ILE A 308 -14.22 -3.12 15.38
C ILE A 308 -14.90 -1.78 15.64
N LYS A 309 -15.08 -1.45 16.92
CA LYS A 309 -15.59 -0.12 17.32
C LYS A 309 -14.53 0.94 16.99
N GLY A 310 -14.97 2.13 16.62
CA GLY A 310 -14.08 3.19 16.18
C GLY A 310 -13.01 3.57 17.21
N GLU A 311 -13.34 3.47 18.49
CA GLU A 311 -12.41 3.73 19.58
C GLU A 311 -11.25 2.70 19.63
N ASP A 312 -11.52 1.47 19.22
CA ASP A 312 -10.54 0.38 19.20
C ASP A 312 -9.63 0.39 17.95
N LEU A 313 -9.93 1.22 16.97
CA LEU A 313 -9.13 1.36 15.74
C LEU A 313 -7.68 1.81 16.04
N ALA A 314 -7.47 2.57 17.11
CA ALA A 314 -6.12 2.97 17.55
C ALA A 314 -5.21 1.77 17.85
N LYS A 315 -5.76 0.62 18.28
CA LYS A 315 -5.02 -0.63 18.52
C LYS A 315 -4.45 -1.24 17.24
N LEU A 316 -4.99 -0.84 16.09
CA LEU A 316 -4.56 -1.23 14.75
C LEU A 316 -3.75 -0.13 14.04
N GLY A 317 -3.33 0.90 14.78
CA GLY A 317 -2.64 2.06 14.20
C GLY A 317 -3.53 2.95 13.33
N GLN A 318 -4.87 2.79 13.41
CA GLN A 318 -5.84 3.53 12.62
C GLN A 318 -6.44 4.68 13.44
N ILE A 319 -6.97 5.70 12.75
CA ILE A 319 -7.58 6.89 13.35
C ILE A 319 -8.82 6.48 14.16
N PRO A 320 -8.83 6.68 15.49
CA PRO A 320 -10.02 6.40 16.29
C PRO A 320 -11.11 7.42 16.01
N ALA A 321 -12.38 6.98 16.04
CA ALA A 321 -13.53 7.87 15.87
C ALA A 321 -14.78 7.24 16.48
N ALA A 322 -15.50 8.01 17.31
CA ALA A 322 -16.69 7.50 17.98
C ALA A 322 -17.87 7.23 17.03
N ASP A 323 -17.88 7.88 15.89
CA ASP A 323 -18.89 7.80 14.82
C ASP A 323 -18.56 6.75 13.74
N VAL A 324 -17.63 5.83 14.01
CA VAL A 324 -17.17 4.81 13.05
C VAL A 324 -17.29 3.41 13.60
N LEU A 325 -17.68 2.48 12.75
CA LEU A 325 -17.41 1.05 12.88
C LEU A 325 -16.50 0.61 11.72
N ALA A 326 -15.58 -0.32 11.96
CA ALA A 326 -14.95 -1.05 10.88
C ALA A 326 -15.46 -2.50 10.88
N VAL A 327 -15.73 -3.02 9.70
CA VAL A 327 -16.02 -4.42 9.48
C VAL A 327 -14.88 -5.04 8.66
N ASP A 328 -14.15 -5.97 9.26
CA ASP A 328 -13.29 -6.88 8.52
C ASP A 328 -14.19 -7.98 7.94
N MET A 329 -14.14 -8.18 6.62
CA MET A 329 -15.06 -9.12 5.97
C MET A 329 -14.75 -10.57 6.38
N ALA A 330 -15.74 -11.46 6.25
CA ALA A 330 -15.56 -12.86 6.60
C ALA A 330 -14.40 -13.50 5.84
N LYS A 331 -13.58 -14.27 6.57
CA LYS A 331 -12.38 -14.92 6.05
C LYS A 331 -12.36 -16.41 6.39
N SER A 332 -11.66 -17.19 5.57
CA SER A 332 -11.40 -18.59 5.87
C SER A 332 -10.02 -19.05 5.39
N GLN A 333 -9.52 -20.10 6.01
CA GLN A 333 -8.23 -20.72 5.66
C GLN A 333 -8.32 -21.69 4.47
N GLY A 334 -9.46 -21.75 3.80
CA GLY A 334 -9.63 -22.53 2.57
C GLY A 334 -8.73 -22.04 1.44
N SER A 335 -8.71 -22.78 0.35
CA SER A 335 -7.97 -22.43 -0.86
C SER A 335 -8.93 -22.16 -2.02
N ASN A 336 -8.51 -21.31 -2.96
CA ASN A 336 -9.23 -21.04 -4.19
C ASN A 336 -9.13 -22.21 -5.20
N CYS A 337 -9.69 -22.05 -6.40
CA CYS A 337 -9.69 -23.05 -7.46
C CYS A 337 -8.28 -23.49 -7.92
N ASN A 338 -7.24 -22.69 -7.70
CA ASN A 338 -5.84 -22.96 -8.02
C ASN A 338 -5.02 -23.46 -6.81
N GLY A 339 -5.68 -23.74 -5.68
CA GLY A 339 -5.01 -24.23 -4.46
C GLY A 339 -4.31 -23.15 -3.65
N ILE A 340 -4.51 -21.86 -3.94
CA ILE A 340 -3.89 -20.76 -3.19
C ILE A 340 -4.70 -20.49 -1.91
N PRO A 341 -4.05 -20.54 -0.72
CA PRO A 341 -4.72 -20.38 0.56
C PRO A 341 -5.11 -18.91 0.84
N GLY A 342 -6.14 -18.75 1.68
CA GLY A 342 -6.69 -17.47 2.12
C GLY A 342 -7.87 -17.02 1.27
N LEU A 343 -9.06 -17.04 1.89
CA LEU A 343 -10.32 -16.66 1.26
C LEU A 343 -10.97 -15.52 2.04
N THR A 344 -11.58 -14.57 1.33
CA THR A 344 -12.24 -13.39 1.91
C THR A 344 -13.54 -13.04 1.18
N ALA A 345 -14.54 -12.52 1.89
CA ALA A 345 -15.58 -11.73 1.27
C ALA A 345 -15.03 -10.32 0.94
N MET A 346 -15.65 -9.65 -0.04
CA MET A 346 -15.30 -8.30 -0.49
C MET A 346 -16.46 -7.33 -0.23
N ALA A 347 -16.16 -6.15 0.30
CA ALA A 347 -17.13 -5.09 0.53
C ALA A 347 -17.21 -4.13 -0.67
N VAL A 348 -18.42 -3.79 -1.08
CA VAL A 348 -18.71 -2.68 -2.00
C VAL A 348 -19.84 -1.84 -1.41
N ARG A 349 -20.04 -0.61 -1.93
CA ARG A 349 -21.18 0.22 -1.49
C ARG A 349 -22.48 -0.31 -2.05
N PHE A 350 -22.56 -0.35 -3.38
CA PHE A 350 -23.75 -0.70 -4.15
C PHE A 350 -23.34 -1.70 -5.22
N ALA A 351 -23.69 -2.95 -5.08
CA ALA A 351 -23.46 -3.90 -6.16
C ALA A 351 -24.49 -3.63 -7.26
N GLU A 352 -24.10 -2.89 -8.28
CA GLU A 352 -24.93 -2.70 -9.46
C GLU A 352 -24.76 -3.82 -10.48
N ASN A 353 -23.60 -4.52 -10.44
CA ASN A 353 -23.29 -5.63 -11.34
C ASN A 353 -22.73 -6.79 -10.52
N GLU A 354 -23.57 -7.73 -10.16
CA GLU A 354 -23.15 -9.01 -9.56
C GLU A 354 -22.27 -9.82 -10.50
N ASP A 355 -22.32 -9.56 -11.81
CA ASP A 355 -21.42 -10.13 -12.82
C ASP A 355 -19.94 -9.69 -12.66
N ALA A 356 -19.68 -8.65 -11.89
CA ALA A 356 -18.33 -8.26 -11.50
C ALA A 356 -17.78 -9.06 -10.32
N ILE A 357 -18.47 -10.12 -9.89
CA ILE A 357 -17.95 -11.01 -8.84
C ILE A 357 -16.65 -11.62 -9.34
N ARG A 358 -15.60 -11.15 -8.75
CA ARG A 358 -14.23 -11.58 -9.04
C ARG A 358 -13.87 -12.77 -8.15
N ARG A 359 -14.72 -13.81 -8.20
CA ARG A 359 -14.48 -15.04 -7.45
C ARG A 359 -13.10 -15.58 -7.77
N ASP A 360 -12.38 -16.01 -6.74
CA ASP A 360 -11.00 -16.49 -6.77
C ASP A 360 -9.94 -15.44 -7.19
N CYS A 361 -10.35 -14.24 -7.66
CA CYS A 361 -9.42 -13.12 -7.84
C CYS A 361 -8.94 -12.57 -6.49
N GLY A 362 -7.81 -11.90 -6.52
CA GLY A 362 -7.22 -11.32 -5.32
C GLY A 362 -7.96 -10.07 -4.82
N MET A 363 -8.06 -9.95 -3.51
CA MET A 363 -8.53 -8.77 -2.81
C MET A 363 -7.72 -8.56 -1.52
N HIS A 364 -7.65 -7.33 -1.10
CA HIS A 364 -6.93 -6.86 0.09
C HIS A 364 -7.74 -5.75 0.78
N GLY A 365 -7.23 -5.22 1.89
CA GLY A 365 -7.86 -4.11 2.62
C GLY A 365 -8.39 -4.50 4.00
N GLY A 366 -8.26 -5.75 4.42
CA GLY A 366 -8.70 -6.26 5.71
C GLY A 366 -7.55 -6.71 6.62
N LEU A 367 -7.85 -7.69 7.47
CA LEU A 367 -6.96 -8.25 8.50
C LEU A 367 -6.56 -9.70 8.23
N GLY A 368 -6.81 -10.22 7.04
CA GLY A 368 -6.47 -11.59 6.68
C GLY A 368 -4.96 -11.85 6.73
N PRO A 369 -4.54 -13.07 7.07
CA PRO A 369 -3.13 -13.37 7.28
C PRO A 369 -2.28 -13.19 6.01
N HIS A 370 -2.84 -13.43 4.83
CA HIS A 370 -2.11 -13.32 3.56
C HIS A 370 -2.13 -11.90 2.99
N GLU A 371 -3.21 -11.13 3.16
CA GLU A 371 -3.28 -9.75 2.69
C GLU A 371 -2.49 -8.79 3.58
N THR A 372 -2.29 -9.11 4.87
CA THR A 372 -1.50 -8.30 5.80
C THR A 372 -0.03 -8.71 5.88
N GLN A 373 0.41 -9.67 5.06
CA GLN A 373 1.80 -10.14 5.03
C GLN A 373 2.44 -9.86 3.67
N PRO A 374 2.93 -8.64 3.42
CA PRO A 374 3.72 -8.31 2.24
C PRO A 374 5.12 -8.93 2.28
N THR A 375 5.74 -9.05 1.11
CA THR A 375 7.14 -9.46 0.97
C THR A 375 8.09 -8.37 1.47
N LEU A 376 9.25 -8.74 2.07
CA LEU A 376 10.37 -7.84 2.28
C LEU A 376 11.72 -8.58 2.26
N ILE A 377 12.62 -8.10 1.40
CA ILE A 377 14.03 -8.47 1.32
C ILE A 377 14.88 -7.21 1.42
N ALA A 378 15.93 -7.21 2.21
CA ALA A 378 16.89 -6.10 2.31
C ALA A 378 18.31 -6.56 1.96
N VAL A 379 18.99 -5.83 1.06
CA VAL A 379 20.35 -6.14 0.59
C VAL A 379 21.21 -4.89 0.68
N GLY A 380 22.27 -4.96 1.47
CA GLY A 380 23.20 -3.84 1.67
C GLY A 380 23.83 -3.86 3.07
N ASN A 381 24.59 -2.81 3.40
CA ASN A 381 25.21 -2.70 4.71
C ASN A 381 24.18 -2.76 5.86
N GLY A 382 24.48 -3.57 6.88
CA GLY A 382 23.58 -3.83 8.00
C GLY A 382 22.62 -4.99 7.80
N PHE A 383 22.65 -5.66 6.63
CA PHE A 383 21.79 -6.82 6.31
C PHE A 383 22.66 -7.99 5.85
N SER A 384 22.66 -9.06 6.65
CA SER A 384 23.54 -10.20 6.40
C SER A 384 22.97 -11.14 5.33
N ALA A 385 23.84 -11.63 4.45
CA ALA A 385 23.49 -12.63 3.44
C ALA A 385 22.93 -13.90 4.08
N GLY A 386 21.83 -14.41 3.49
CA GLY A 386 21.14 -15.63 3.95
C GLY A 386 20.46 -15.52 5.31
N SER A 387 20.41 -14.33 5.89
CA SER A 387 19.75 -14.10 7.19
C SER A 387 18.23 -14.12 7.06
N VAL A 388 17.55 -14.69 8.08
CA VAL A 388 16.08 -14.67 8.19
C VAL A 388 15.70 -14.01 9.51
N VAL A 389 14.99 -12.91 9.43
CA VAL A 389 14.41 -12.21 10.58
C VAL A 389 12.99 -12.73 10.78
N THR A 390 12.73 -13.30 11.95
CA THR A 390 11.43 -13.86 12.35
C THR A 390 10.65 -12.99 13.30
N THR A 391 11.28 -11.93 13.84
CA THR A 391 10.57 -10.91 14.61
C THR A 391 9.74 -10.03 13.69
N THR A 392 8.56 -9.64 14.15
CA THR A 392 7.65 -8.83 13.36
C THR A 392 8.29 -7.51 12.94
N SER A 393 8.35 -7.27 11.64
CA SER A 393 8.64 -5.98 11.02
C SER A 393 7.41 -5.45 10.30
N ARG A 394 7.40 -4.17 9.94
CA ARG A 394 6.23 -3.52 9.34
C ARG A 394 6.60 -2.60 8.20
N ILE A 395 5.66 -2.34 7.30
CA ILE A 395 5.89 -1.39 6.19
C ILE A 395 6.23 0.01 6.67
N ILE A 396 5.81 0.41 7.89
CA ILE A 396 6.22 1.69 8.51
C ILE A 396 7.70 1.72 8.91
N ASP A 397 8.38 0.59 8.94
CA ASP A 397 9.82 0.50 9.27
C ASP A 397 10.71 0.83 8.06
N LEU A 398 10.14 0.92 6.84
CA LEU A 398 10.91 1.19 5.63
C LEU A 398 11.52 2.60 5.62
N ALA A 399 10.74 3.64 5.93
CA ALA A 399 11.27 5.00 5.99
C ALA A 399 12.33 5.18 7.11
N PRO A 400 12.12 4.72 8.37
CA PRO A 400 13.18 4.75 9.38
C PRO A 400 14.45 4.01 8.94
N THR A 401 14.31 2.88 8.24
CA THR A 401 15.45 2.10 7.71
C THR A 401 16.22 2.91 6.66
N ALA A 402 15.50 3.53 5.74
CA ALA A 402 16.07 4.40 4.72
C ALA A 402 16.80 5.61 5.37
N LEU A 403 16.16 6.29 6.31
CA LEU A 403 16.74 7.43 7.00
C LEU A 403 17.98 7.05 7.83
N HIS A 404 17.95 5.91 8.48
CA HIS A 404 19.09 5.38 9.24
C HIS A 404 20.30 5.13 8.31
N HIS A 405 20.08 4.48 7.15
CA HIS A 405 21.11 4.25 6.14
C HIS A 405 21.71 5.56 5.61
N LEU A 406 20.86 6.59 5.41
CA LEU A 406 21.26 7.91 4.96
C LEU A 406 21.92 8.77 6.06
N GLY A 407 21.93 8.34 7.32
CA GLY A 407 22.44 9.11 8.44
C GLY A 407 21.56 10.31 8.81
N LEU A 408 20.25 10.25 8.51
CA LEU A 408 19.28 11.30 8.79
C LEU A 408 18.55 11.08 10.11
N PRO A 409 18.00 12.14 10.73
CA PRO A 409 17.24 12.04 12.00
C PRO A 409 16.00 11.16 11.88
N LEU A 410 15.67 10.45 12.96
CA LEU A 410 14.55 9.51 13.07
C LEU A 410 13.37 10.06 13.90
N ASP A 411 13.36 11.36 14.21
CA ASP A 411 12.34 11.96 15.06
C ASP A 411 10.95 11.92 14.41
N GLY A 412 9.93 11.64 15.24
CA GLY A 412 8.53 11.71 14.84
C GLY A 412 8.07 10.57 13.94
N LEU A 413 8.77 9.44 13.94
CA LEU A 413 8.40 8.20 13.28
C LEU A 413 7.71 7.26 14.27
N ASP A 414 6.80 6.43 13.79
CA ASP A 414 6.18 5.36 14.58
C ASP A 414 6.93 4.03 14.36
N GLY A 415 7.51 3.85 13.17
CA GLY A 415 8.34 2.70 12.82
C GLY A 415 9.76 2.80 13.37
N VAL A 416 10.50 1.71 13.28
CA VAL A 416 11.89 1.58 13.74
C VAL A 416 12.80 1.10 12.61
N PRO A 417 14.10 1.46 12.61
CA PRO A 417 15.03 0.95 11.61
C PRO A 417 15.16 -0.57 11.67
N LEU A 418 15.13 -1.22 10.51
CA LEU A 418 15.46 -2.63 10.33
C LEU A 418 16.98 -2.79 10.15
N GLY A 419 17.61 -3.68 10.91
CA GLY A 419 19.06 -3.87 10.87
C GLY A 419 19.85 -2.84 11.69
N GLY A 420 21.01 -3.25 12.23
CA GLY A 420 21.97 -2.37 12.87
C GLY A 420 23.05 -1.93 11.89
N ARG A 421 23.55 -0.69 11.97
CA ARG A 421 24.87 -0.39 11.38
C ARG A 421 25.86 -1.37 12.03
N ALA A 422 26.59 -2.11 11.19
CA ALA A 422 27.80 -2.74 11.69
C ALA A 422 28.63 -1.61 12.34
N SER A 423 28.83 -1.71 13.65
CA SER A 423 29.75 -0.82 14.37
C SER A 423 31.09 -0.95 13.70
N GLY A 424 31.46 0.05 12.90
CA GLY A 424 32.79 0.18 12.31
C GLY A 424 33.81 0.55 13.36
#